data_089033034cf5db8e35b27120ff558923
#
_entry.id   089033034cf5db8e35b27120ff558923
#
_cell.length_a   1.000
_cell.length_b   1.000
_cell.length_c   1.000
_cell.angle_alpha   90.00
_cell.angle_beta   90.00
_cell.angle_gamma   90.00
#
_symmetry.space_group_name_H-M   'P 1'
#
loop_
_entity.id
_entity.type
_entity.pdbx_description
1 polymer ?
#
loop_
_entity_poly.entity_id
_entity_poly.type
_entity_poly.pdbx_seq_one_letter_code
_entity_poly.pdbx_strand_id
1 'polypeptide(L)'
;MPHFIWLSENNYITFTYGLARTGFEEKELIDHIKYPLSFIGKQIGILIPFFLLIFTLTSKVKFKIDKKNKKLIFLIFISVLPIFLMFLTSLISGSKIRTMWMTPFYLFFGVLFIEIYKKHINLKKLNKFFVIFFILLFLSPSLYGYISITKDNKRTDYPGKEIAELVERRWSKNFSNEIKYVIGDEWIAGNLSYHMSSRPIWFQDIKGKADQLDPNGGIVYTGNADILKQVCPGDFGKIKKQGFCMIGSR
;
A
#
# COMPACT_ATOMS: atom_id res chain seq x y z
N MET A 1 -10.98 -7.60 26.13
CA MET A 1 -10.16 -7.61 24.92
C MET A 1 -10.97 -7.95 23.65
N PRO A 2 -11.94 -7.11 23.25
CA PRO A 2 -12.92 -7.45 22.19
C PRO A 2 -12.28 -7.79 20.85
N HIS A 3 -11.20 -7.08 20.49
CA HIS A 3 -10.53 -7.27 19.20
C HIS A 3 -9.87 -8.65 19.03
N PHE A 4 -9.32 -9.22 20.09
CA PHE A 4 -8.73 -10.58 20.00
C PHE A 4 -9.80 -11.67 19.85
N ILE A 5 -10.95 -11.49 20.50
CA ILE A 5 -12.09 -12.41 20.35
C ILE A 5 -12.58 -12.33 18.90
N TRP A 6 -12.81 -11.12 18.39
CA TRP A 6 -13.20 -10.91 17.01
C TRP A 6 -12.19 -11.52 16.01
N LEU A 7 -10.88 -11.36 16.24
CA LEU A 7 -9.84 -11.94 15.38
C LEU A 7 -9.92 -13.47 15.32
N SER A 8 -10.13 -14.14 16.49
CA SER A 8 -10.26 -15.59 16.53
C SER A 8 -11.53 -16.08 15.85
N GLU A 9 -12.63 -15.36 15.98
CA GLU A 9 -13.91 -15.65 15.31
C GLU A 9 -13.86 -15.42 13.80
N ASN A 10 -12.98 -14.51 13.33
CA ASN A 10 -12.81 -14.17 11.90
C ASN A 10 -11.52 -14.76 11.31
N ASN A 11 -11.04 -15.91 11.78
CA ASN A 11 -9.90 -16.65 11.23
C ASN A 11 -8.63 -15.80 11.03
N TYR A 12 -8.38 -14.86 11.95
CA TYR A 12 -7.22 -13.96 11.90
C TYR A 12 -7.06 -13.21 10.57
N ILE A 13 -8.16 -12.80 9.95
CA ILE A 13 -8.22 -12.20 8.60
C ILE A 13 -7.25 -11.01 8.43
N THR A 14 -7.02 -10.21 9.47
CA THR A 14 -6.08 -9.09 9.39
C THR A 14 -4.62 -9.54 9.28
N PHE A 15 -4.27 -10.65 9.92
CA PHE A 15 -2.93 -11.26 9.81
C PHE A 15 -2.74 -11.90 8.45
N THR A 16 -3.70 -12.71 7.99
CA THR A 16 -3.64 -13.36 6.68
C THR A 16 -3.58 -12.34 5.55
N TYR A 17 -4.37 -11.25 5.65
CA TYR A 17 -4.29 -10.13 4.72
C TYR A 17 -2.93 -9.44 4.74
N GLY A 18 -2.37 -9.18 5.93
CA GLY A 18 -1.04 -8.59 6.07
C GLY A 18 0.05 -9.46 5.44
N LEU A 19 0.01 -10.77 5.69
CA LEU A 19 0.95 -11.75 5.11
C LEU A 19 0.82 -11.84 3.59
N ALA A 20 -0.39 -11.94 3.05
CA ALA A 20 -0.62 -11.93 1.60
C ALA A 20 -0.07 -10.66 0.93
N ARG A 21 -0.22 -9.50 1.58
CA ARG A 21 0.34 -8.21 1.10
C ARG A 21 1.87 -8.16 1.07
N THR A 22 2.56 -9.01 1.83
CA THR A 22 4.03 -9.09 1.82
C THR A 22 4.57 -10.07 0.77
N GLY A 23 3.70 -10.75 0.01
CA GLY A 23 4.09 -11.78 -0.95
C GLY A 23 4.69 -13.01 -0.25
N PHE A 24 4.07 -13.45 0.86
CA PHE A 24 4.62 -14.53 1.68
C PHE A 24 4.55 -15.92 1.00
N GLU A 25 3.66 -16.09 0.03
CA GLU A 25 3.30 -17.41 -0.54
C GLU A 25 4.25 -17.90 -1.66
N GLU A 26 4.89 -16.98 -2.41
CA GLU A 26 5.78 -17.32 -3.53
C GLU A 26 7.12 -16.58 -3.38
N LYS A 27 8.18 -17.28 -2.96
CA LYS A 27 9.50 -16.65 -2.72
C LYS A 27 10.61 -17.40 -3.42
N GLU A 28 11.43 -16.61 -4.09
CA GLU A 28 12.70 -17.06 -4.63
C GLU A 28 13.84 -16.68 -3.67
N LEU A 29 14.95 -17.42 -3.69
CA LEU A 29 16.13 -17.11 -2.87
C LEU A 29 16.66 -15.68 -3.10
N ILE A 30 16.49 -15.17 -4.31
CA ILE A 30 16.91 -13.79 -4.65
C ILE A 30 16.08 -12.72 -3.91
N ASP A 31 14.85 -13.04 -3.48
CA ASP A 31 13.98 -12.10 -2.78
C ASP A 31 14.52 -11.73 -1.40
N HIS A 32 15.27 -12.65 -0.76
CA HIS A 32 15.96 -12.41 0.51
C HIS A 32 17.07 -11.36 0.41
N ILE A 33 17.53 -11.02 -0.78
CA ILE A 33 18.54 -9.96 -1.02
C ILE A 33 17.88 -8.75 -1.66
N LYS A 34 17.09 -8.96 -2.71
CA LYS A 34 16.45 -7.90 -3.52
C LYS A 34 15.52 -7.00 -2.70
N TYR A 35 14.65 -7.58 -1.87
CA TYR A 35 13.68 -6.81 -1.11
C TYR A 35 14.29 -6.01 0.05
N PRO A 36 15.21 -6.56 0.88
CA PRO A 36 15.89 -5.75 1.90
C PRO A 36 16.70 -4.60 1.31
N LEU A 37 17.43 -4.82 0.21
CA LEU A 37 18.19 -3.76 -0.45
C LEU A 37 17.26 -2.69 -1.04
N SER A 38 16.18 -3.11 -1.71
CA SER A 38 15.14 -2.18 -2.20
C SER A 38 14.47 -1.41 -1.05
N PHE A 39 14.24 -2.06 0.09
CA PHE A 39 13.71 -1.42 1.28
C PHE A 39 14.65 -0.31 1.78
N ILE A 40 15.92 -0.61 2.03
CA ILE A 40 16.91 0.38 2.49
C ILE A 40 17.04 1.53 1.49
N GLY A 41 17.16 1.23 0.19
CA GLY A 41 17.25 2.27 -0.85
C GLY A 41 16.06 3.23 -0.83
N LYS A 42 14.84 2.71 -0.64
CA LYS A 42 13.63 3.53 -0.52
C LYS A 42 13.60 4.35 0.78
N GLN A 43 14.06 3.79 1.91
CA GLN A 43 14.17 4.53 3.16
C GLN A 43 15.14 5.71 3.03
N ILE A 44 16.31 5.49 2.44
CA ILE A 44 17.28 6.56 2.15
C ILE A 44 16.62 7.62 1.26
N GLY A 45 15.95 7.21 0.18
CA GLY A 45 15.26 8.14 -0.73
C GLY A 45 14.23 9.03 -0.04
N ILE A 46 13.41 8.46 0.85
CA ILE A 46 12.41 9.24 1.63
C ILE A 46 13.09 10.22 2.59
N LEU A 47 14.25 9.88 3.13
CA LEU A 47 14.97 10.72 4.08
C LEU A 47 15.84 11.80 3.41
N ILE A 48 16.02 11.79 2.09
CA ILE A 48 16.82 12.82 1.38
C ILE A 48 16.37 14.24 1.73
N PRO A 49 15.09 14.63 1.68
CA PRO A 49 14.65 15.98 2.03
C PRO A 49 15.01 16.35 3.47
N PHE A 50 14.86 15.41 4.38
CA PHE A 50 15.23 15.58 5.78
C PHE A 50 16.73 15.81 5.96
N PHE A 51 17.58 15.00 5.33
CA PHE A 51 19.02 15.18 5.40
C PHE A 51 19.49 16.48 4.76
N LEU A 52 18.88 16.92 3.67
CA LEU A 52 19.16 18.22 3.07
C LEU A 52 18.93 19.35 4.09
N LEU A 53 17.81 19.32 4.81
CA LEU A 53 17.49 20.31 5.83
C LEU A 53 18.50 20.28 6.98
N ILE A 54 18.84 19.13 7.53
CA ILE A 54 19.78 18.98 8.63
C ILE A 54 21.18 19.48 8.24
N PHE A 55 21.68 19.09 7.07
CA PHE A 55 23.03 19.45 6.64
C PHE A 55 23.18 20.94 6.30
N THR A 56 22.07 21.63 6.00
CA THR A 56 22.14 23.11 5.88
C THR A 56 22.43 23.80 7.20
N LEU A 57 21.99 23.24 8.31
CA LEU A 57 22.20 23.81 9.64
C LEU A 57 23.55 23.41 10.26
N THR A 58 24.18 22.32 9.80
CA THR A 58 25.41 21.82 10.38
C THR A 58 26.64 22.46 9.75
N SER A 59 27.65 22.76 10.58
CA SER A 59 28.95 23.31 10.11
C SER A 59 29.94 22.22 9.79
N LYS A 60 29.84 21.08 10.44
CA LYS A 60 30.74 19.92 10.27
C LYS A 60 29.94 18.63 10.45
N VAL A 61 30.11 17.70 9.53
CA VAL A 61 29.50 16.37 9.62
C VAL A 61 30.49 15.46 10.38
N LYS A 62 30.60 15.65 11.70
CA LYS A 62 31.36 14.72 12.56
C LYS A 62 30.35 13.91 13.37
N PHE A 63 30.31 12.62 13.10
CA PHE A 63 29.45 11.69 13.82
C PHE A 63 30.24 11.08 14.98
N LYS A 64 29.84 11.45 16.20
CA LYS A 64 30.44 10.87 17.42
C LYS A 64 29.30 10.40 18.33
N ILE A 65 29.17 9.10 18.48
CA ILE A 65 28.19 8.52 19.41
C ILE A 65 28.85 8.48 20.80
N ASP A 66 28.31 9.26 21.72
CA ASP A 66 28.67 9.12 23.14
C ASP A 66 27.83 8.00 23.76
N LYS A 67 28.48 6.85 23.96
CA LYS A 67 27.83 5.67 24.56
C LYS A 67 27.42 5.86 26.03
N LYS A 68 27.84 6.93 26.69
CA LYS A 68 27.41 7.27 28.05
C LYS A 68 26.17 8.14 28.09
N ASN A 69 25.81 8.76 26.98
CA ASN A 69 24.63 9.59 26.90
C ASN A 69 23.35 8.72 26.73
N LYS A 70 22.66 8.47 27.85
CA LYS A 70 21.44 7.66 27.90
C LYS A 70 20.32 8.19 26.97
N LYS A 71 20.19 9.53 26.82
CA LYS A 71 19.21 10.14 25.92
C LYS A 71 19.51 9.79 24.46
N LEU A 72 20.78 9.90 24.06
CA LEU A 72 21.19 9.57 22.70
C LEU A 72 20.95 8.08 22.39
N ILE A 73 21.31 7.19 23.32
CA ILE A 73 21.08 5.75 23.18
C ILE A 73 19.57 5.48 23.03
N PHE A 74 18.75 6.05 23.89
CA PHE A 74 17.30 5.89 23.81
C PHE A 74 16.75 6.36 22.45
N LEU A 75 17.17 7.53 21.97
CA LEU A 75 16.74 8.06 20.67
C LEU A 75 17.19 7.18 19.50
N ILE A 76 18.39 6.62 19.55
CA ILE A 76 18.88 5.67 18.55
C ILE A 76 18.00 4.42 18.55
N PHE A 77 17.73 3.86 19.73
CA PHE A 77 16.90 2.66 19.82
C PHE A 77 15.50 2.89 19.26
N ILE A 78 14.80 3.94 19.67
CA ILE A 78 13.42 4.18 19.23
C ILE A 78 13.33 4.54 17.74
N SER A 79 14.38 5.15 17.17
CA SER A 79 14.39 5.60 15.77
C SER A 79 14.95 4.56 14.81
N VAL A 80 16.07 3.92 15.16
CA VAL A 80 16.84 3.08 14.23
C VAL A 80 16.50 1.60 14.38
N LEU A 81 16.28 1.13 15.61
CA LEU A 81 16.02 -0.29 15.87
C LEU A 81 14.79 -0.83 15.12
N PRO A 82 13.65 -0.14 15.04
CA PRO A 82 12.50 -0.65 14.27
C PRO A 82 12.83 -0.83 12.78
N ILE A 83 13.56 0.11 12.18
CA ILE A 83 13.98 0.03 10.78
C ILE A 83 14.92 -1.16 10.57
N PHE A 84 15.86 -1.36 11.49
CA PHE A 84 16.77 -2.48 11.46
C PHE A 84 16.05 -3.83 11.62
N LEU A 85 15.09 -3.92 12.55
CA LEU A 85 14.28 -5.13 12.72
C LEU A 85 13.44 -5.45 11.47
N MET A 86 12.85 -4.44 10.84
CA MET A 86 12.11 -4.63 9.59
C MET A 86 13.04 -5.05 8.44
N PHE A 87 14.23 -4.51 8.37
CA PHE A 87 15.26 -4.96 7.42
C PHE A 87 15.61 -6.43 7.64
N LEU A 88 15.85 -6.84 8.89
CA LEU A 88 16.11 -8.24 9.23
C LEU A 88 14.92 -9.14 8.90
N THR A 89 13.71 -8.70 9.20
CA THR A 89 12.50 -9.44 8.83
C THR A 89 12.45 -9.67 7.31
N SER A 90 12.69 -8.63 6.51
CA SER A 90 12.74 -8.78 5.04
C SER A 90 13.85 -9.72 4.58
N LEU A 91 15.03 -9.64 5.19
CA LEU A 91 16.19 -10.50 4.87
C LEU A 91 15.91 -11.98 5.17
N ILE A 92 15.37 -12.26 6.37
CA ILE A 92 15.10 -13.64 6.81
C ILE A 92 13.89 -14.23 6.08
N SER A 93 12.84 -13.45 5.90
CA SER A 93 11.58 -13.94 5.36
C SER A 93 11.44 -13.79 3.83
N GLY A 94 12.33 -13.07 3.14
CA GLY A 94 12.16 -12.72 1.73
C GLY A 94 10.93 -11.86 1.45
N SER A 95 10.36 -11.20 2.47
CA SER A 95 9.10 -10.46 2.33
C SER A 95 9.33 -9.03 1.88
N LYS A 96 8.43 -8.54 1.00
CA LYS A 96 8.44 -7.16 0.49
C LYS A 96 7.80 -6.21 1.48
N ILE A 97 8.62 -5.54 2.30
CA ILE A 97 8.14 -4.56 3.27
C ILE A 97 7.71 -3.27 2.55
N ARG A 98 6.51 -2.78 2.87
CA ARG A 98 6.01 -1.51 2.34
C ARG A 98 6.65 -0.34 3.06
N THR A 99 7.21 0.57 2.28
CA THR A 99 7.98 1.73 2.77
C THR A 99 7.16 2.63 3.71
N MET A 100 5.87 2.81 3.44
CA MET A 100 4.97 3.66 4.23
C MET A 100 4.76 3.17 5.67
N TRP A 101 5.01 1.89 5.96
CA TRP A 101 4.88 1.36 7.32
C TRP A 101 5.96 1.88 8.26
N MET A 102 7.03 2.45 7.71
CA MET A 102 8.13 3.01 8.50
C MET A 102 7.93 4.47 8.90
N THR A 103 6.93 5.17 8.32
CA THR A 103 6.69 6.59 8.59
C THR A 103 6.60 6.95 10.08
N PRO A 104 5.91 6.20 10.95
CA PRO A 104 5.84 6.52 12.39
C PRO A 104 7.20 6.50 13.09
N PHE A 105 8.16 5.71 12.62
CA PHE A 105 9.47 5.58 13.25
C PHE A 105 10.42 6.74 12.92
N TYR A 106 10.07 7.60 11.95
CA TYR A 106 10.81 8.81 11.63
C TYR A 106 10.47 10.01 12.53
N LEU A 107 9.42 9.88 13.35
CA LEU A 107 8.95 10.96 14.21
C LEU A 107 10.06 11.55 15.08
N PHE A 108 10.94 10.71 15.62
CA PHE A 108 12.02 11.13 16.51
C PHE A 108 13.34 11.43 15.79
N PHE A 109 13.41 11.29 14.46
CA PHE A 109 14.66 11.55 13.72
C PHE A 109 15.12 12.99 13.87
N GLY A 110 14.21 13.97 13.86
CA GLY A 110 14.57 15.38 14.09
C GLY A 110 15.27 15.57 15.43
N VAL A 111 14.71 15.01 16.50
CA VAL A 111 15.29 15.11 17.86
C VAL A 111 16.62 14.35 17.95
N LEU A 112 16.70 13.16 17.34
CA LEU A 112 17.93 12.36 17.30
C LEU A 112 19.06 13.15 16.62
N PHE A 113 18.81 13.73 15.46
CA PHE A 113 19.85 14.48 14.73
C PHE A 113 20.23 15.78 15.42
N ILE A 114 19.28 16.48 16.05
CA ILE A 114 19.59 17.64 16.90
C ILE A 114 20.51 17.21 18.06
N GLU A 115 20.22 16.11 18.74
CA GLU A 115 21.06 15.62 19.83
C GLU A 115 22.47 15.24 19.37
N ILE A 116 22.60 14.61 18.19
CA ILE A 116 23.89 14.25 17.60
C ILE A 116 24.69 15.48 17.21
N TYR A 117 24.07 16.47 16.59
CA TYR A 117 24.73 17.62 15.98
C TYR A 117 24.65 18.90 16.80
N LYS A 118 24.10 18.89 18.03
CA LYS A 118 23.86 20.09 18.86
C LYS A 118 25.09 21.02 19.01
N LYS A 119 26.29 20.45 19.05
CA LYS A 119 27.55 21.22 19.12
C LYS A 119 28.00 21.79 17.78
N HIS A 120 27.39 21.40 16.68
CA HIS A 120 27.77 21.78 15.31
C HIS A 120 26.66 22.54 14.57
N ILE A 121 25.50 22.75 15.22
CA ILE A 121 24.40 23.54 14.66
C ILE A 121 24.84 25.00 14.63
N ASN A 122 24.69 25.61 13.46
CA ASN A 122 24.96 27.02 13.25
C ASN A 122 23.67 27.79 12.90
N LEU A 123 23.11 28.49 13.86
CA LEU A 123 21.88 29.25 13.71
C LEU A 123 22.00 30.41 12.70
N LYS A 124 23.24 30.87 12.38
CA LYS A 124 23.43 31.87 11.30
C LYS A 124 23.02 31.33 9.93
N LYS A 125 22.90 30.02 9.78
CA LYS A 125 22.42 29.36 8.55
C LYS A 125 20.90 29.16 8.49
N LEU A 126 20.17 29.66 9.47
CA LEU A 126 18.73 29.45 9.58
C LEU A 126 17.96 29.96 8.36
N ASN A 127 18.41 31.11 7.77
CA ASN A 127 17.80 31.62 6.55
C ASN A 127 17.93 30.62 5.38
N LYS A 128 19.07 29.96 5.22
CA LYS A 128 19.26 28.93 4.19
C LYS A 128 18.35 27.71 4.44
N PHE A 129 18.21 27.32 5.70
CA PHE A 129 17.29 26.24 6.09
C PHE A 129 15.86 26.59 5.70
N PHE A 130 15.35 27.76 6.01
CA PHE A 130 13.99 28.17 5.66
C PHE A 130 13.79 28.26 4.15
N VAL A 131 14.76 28.78 3.40
CA VAL A 131 14.68 28.79 1.93
C VAL A 131 14.51 27.37 1.38
N ILE A 132 15.33 26.42 1.81
CA ILE A 132 15.23 25.03 1.34
C ILE A 132 13.94 24.37 1.85
N PHE A 133 13.54 24.65 3.08
CA PHE A 133 12.27 24.16 3.64
C PHE A 133 11.08 24.60 2.79
N PHE A 134 10.98 25.88 2.45
CA PHE A 134 9.89 26.38 1.62
C PHE A 134 9.95 25.87 0.20
N ILE A 135 11.15 25.72 -0.38
CA ILE A 135 11.30 25.08 -1.70
C ILE A 135 10.73 23.64 -1.64
N LEU A 136 11.11 22.83 -0.68
CA LEU A 136 10.63 21.46 -0.53
C LEU A 136 9.12 21.41 -0.25
N LEU A 137 8.62 22.34 0.58
CA LEU A 137 7.21 22.45 0.94
C LEU A 137 6.33 22.70 -0.29
N PHE A 138 6.75 23.59 -1.18
CA PHE A 138 6.00 23.92 -2.39
C PHE A 138 6.30 22.96 -3.55
N LEU A 139 7.52 22.45 -3.66
CA LEU A 139 7.92 21.52 -4.73
C LEU A 139 7.10 20.24 -4.70
N SER A 140 6.91 19.64 -3.52
CA SER A 140 6.23 18.35 -3.39
C SER A 140 4.78 18.39 -3.88
N PRO A 141 3.89 19.29 -3.41
CA PRO A 141 2.52 19.37 -3.92
C PRO A 141 2.45 19.83 -5.38
N SER A 142 3.36 20.72 -5.81
CA SER A 142 3.40 21.17 -7.20
C SER A 142 3.78 20.02 -8.16
N LEU A 143 4.79 19.23 -7.80
CA LEU A 143 5.17 18.06 -8.57
C LEU A 143 4.06 17.01 -8.61
N TYR A 144 3.40 16.76 -7.47
CA TYR A 144 2.25 15.87 -7.41
C TYR A 144 1.09 16.39 -8.27
N GLY A 145 0.78 17.68 -8.20
CA GLY A 145 -0.23 18.34 -9.03
C GLY A 145 0.08 18.20 -10.52
N TYR A 146 1.34 18.46 -10.94
CA TYR A 146 1.78 18.28 -12.31
C TYR A 146 1.62 16.84 -12.79
N ILE A 147 2.11 15.87 -12.01
CA ILE A 147 1.94 14.44 -12.32
C ILE A 147 0.44 14.07 -12.35
N SER A 148 -0.35 14.69 -11.48
CA SER A 148 -1.79 14.45 -11.41
C SER A 148 -2.55 14.94 -12.63
N ILE A 149 -2.10 16.01 -13.27
CA ILE A 149 -2.71 16.56 -14.49
C ILE A 149 -2.24 15.82 -15.74
N THR A 150 -0.95 15.46 -15.78
CA THR A 150 -0.32 14.93 -17.00
C THR A 150 -0.45 13.41 -17.18
N LYS A 151 -0.63 12.65 -16.10
CA LYS A 151 -0.78 11.19 -16.19
C LYS A 151 -2.23 10.78 -16.26
N ASP A 152 -2.59 10.07 -17.32
CA ASP A 152 -3.88 9.39 -17.47
C ASP A 152 -3.92 8.04 -16.73
N ASN A 153 -5.13 7.56 -16.43
CA ASN A 153 -5.42 6.24 -15.83
C ASN A 153 -4.85 6.03 -14.41
N LYS A 154 -4.89 7.04 -13.57
CA LYS A 154 -4.58 6.88 -12.13
C LYS A 154 -5.71 6.12 -11.42
N ARG A 155 -5.39 5.53 -10.28
CA ARG A 155 -6.40 4.91 -9.42
C ARG A 155 -7.48 5.90 -8.97
N THR A 156 -7.12 7.17 -8.73
CA THR A 156 -8.05 8.24 -8.37
C THR A 156 -9.06 8.58 -9.46
N ASP A 157 -8.72 8.31 -10.72
CA ASP A 157 -9.57 8.60 -11.89
C ASP A 157 -10.40 7.38 -12.32
N TYR A 158 -10.37 6.29 -11.53
CA TYR A 158 -11.12 5.08 -11.83
C TYR A 158 -12.62 5.34 -11.66
N PRO A 159 -13.42 5.23 -12.74
CA PRO A 159 -14.84 5.56 -12.70
C PRO A 159 -15.66 4.37 -12.15
N GLY A 160 -15.41 4.02 -10.87
CA GLY A 160 -15.99 2.83 -10.24
C GLY A 160 -17.51 2.79 -10.29
N LYS A 161 -18.16 3.93 -10.02
CA LYS A 161 -19.62 4.04 -10.07
C LYS A 161 -20.17 3.82 -11.49
N GLU A 162 -19.59 4.48 -12.49
CA GLU A 162 -20.00 4.33 -13.90
C GLU A 162 -19.86 2.88 -14.38
N ILE A 163 -18.75 2.22 -14.00
CA ILE A 163 -18.52 0.82 -14.37
C ILE A 163 -19.51 -0.10 -13.66
N ALA A 164 -19.80 0.11 -12.38
CA ALA A 164 -20.80 -0.67 -11.66
C ALA A 164 -22.18 -0.55 -12.30
N GLU A 165 -22.62 0.66 -12.64
CA GLU A 165 -23.89 0.88 -13.34
C GLU A 165 -23.95 0.21 -14.72
N LEU A 166 -22.84 0.16 -15.45
CA LEU A 166 -22.77 -0.54 -16.74
C LEU A 166 -22.86 -2.05 -16.57
N VAL A 167 -22.20 -2.60 -15.53
CA VAL A 167 -22.27 -4.02 -15.21
C VAL A 167 -23.69 -4.40 -14.76
N GLU A 168 -24.32 -3.63 -13.87
CA GLU A 168 -25.69 -3.87 -13.42
C GLU A 168 -26.71 -3.79 -14.57
N ARG A 169 -26.58 -2.81 -15.45
CA ARG A 169 -27.43 -2.71 -16.66
C ARG A 169 -27.28 -3.90 -17.59
N ARG A 170 -26.08 -4.42 -17.75
CA ARG A 170 -25.84 -5.62 -18.56
C ARG A 170 -26.35 -6.87 -17.86
N TRP A 171 -26.17 -6.95 -16.55
CA TRP A 171 -26.72 -8.04 -15.74
C TRP A 171 -28.24 -8.15 -15.87
N SER A 172 -28.94 -7.07 -15.61
CA SER A 172 -30.42 -7.04 -15.65
C SER A 172 -31.03 -7.35 -17.02
N LYS A 173 -30.26 -7.26 -18.11
CA LYS A 173 -30.69 -7.68 -19.44
C LYS A 173 -30.57 -9.18 -19.70
N ASN A 174 -29.63 -9.84 -19.01
CA ASN A 174 -29.27 -11.21 -19.32
C ASN A 174 -29.63 -12.21 -18.21
N PHE A 175 -29.84 -11.72 -16.98
CA PHE A 175 -30.05 -12.56 -15.79
C PHE A 175 -31.22 -12.02 -14.95
N SER A 176 -31.90 -12.94 -14.25
CA SER A 176 -33.06 -12.64 -13.39
C SER A 176 -32.70 -12.61 -11.90
N ASN A 177 -31.59 -13.24 -11.49
CA ASN A 177 -31.15 -13.29 -10.10
C ASN A 177 -30.26 -12.09 -9.74
N GLU A 178 -30.08 -11.87 -8.44
CA GLU A 178 -29.25 -10.78 -7.90
C GLU A 178 -27.77 -11.14 -7.93
N ILE A 179 -26.90 -10.13 -8.19
CA ILE A 179 -25.45 -10.28 -8.06
C ILE A 179 -25.11 -10.35 -6.56
N LYS A 180 -24.67 -11.52 -6.09
CA LYS A 180 -24.27 -11.73 -4.70
C LYS A 180 -22.76 -11.73 -4.51
N TYR A 181 -21.99 -12.02 -5.55
CA TYR A 181 -20.55 -12.18 -5.45
C TYR A 181 -19.80 -11.47 -6.57
N VAL A 182 -18.69 -10.83 -6.21
CA VAL A 182 -17.73 -10.26 -7.16
C VAL A 182 -16.35 -10.83 -6.89
N ILE A 183 -15.69 -11.36 -7.91
CA ILE A 183 -14.43 -12.08 -7.80
C ILE A 183 -13.36 -11.38 -8.64
N GLY A 184 -12.18 -11.15 -8.07
CA GLY A 184 -11.06 -10.52 -8.74
C GLY A 184 -10.20 -9.68 -7.81
N ASP A 185 -9.34 -8.86 -8.41
CA ASP A 185 -8.42 -8.04 -7.62
C ASP A 185 -9.18 -7.03 -6.73
N GLU A 186 -8.55 -6.70 -5.61
CA GLU A 186 -9.11 -5.83 -4.57
C GLU A 186 -9.61 -4.48 -5.11
N TRP A 187 -8.96 -3.94 -6.15
CA TRP A 187 -9.32 -2.61 -6.65
C TRP A 187 -10.55 -2.68 -7.57
N ILE A 188 -10.54 -3.54 -8.58
CA ILE A 188 -11.62 -3.61 -9.57
C ILE A 188 -12.87 -4.25 -8.96
N ALA A 189 -12.72 -5.44 -8.39
CA ALA A 189 -13.82 -6.17 -7.78
C ALA A 189 -14.35 -5.47 -6.52
N GLY A 190 -13.46 -4.89 -5.70
CA GLY A 190 -13.87 -4.09 -4.54
C GLY A 190 -14.64 -2.83 -4.91
N ASN A 191 -14.29 -2.13 -6.00
CA ASN A 191 -15.09 -1.00 -6.49
C ASN A 191 -16.48 -1.45 -6.97
N LEU A 192 -16.60 -2.60 -7.63
CA LEU A 192 -17.91 -3.14 -7.98
C LEU A 192 -18.74 -3.45 -6.74
N SER A 193 -18.18 -4.20 -5.78
CA SER A 193 -18.82 -4.50 -4.50
C SER A 193 -19.29 -3.23 -3.77
N TYR A 194 -18.49 -2.17 -3.81
CA TYR A 194 -18.81 -0.91 -3.13
C TYR A 194 -19.89 -0.08 -3.86
N HIS A 195 -19.89 -0.07 -5.19
CA HIS A 195 -20.78 0.83 -5.96
C HIS A 195 -22.06 0.18 -6.45
N MET A 196 -22.14 -1.16 -6.52
CA MET A 196 -23.37 -1.86 -6.89
C MET A 196 -24.46 -1.70 -5.83
N SER A 197 -25.71 -1.65 -6.26
CA SER A 197 -26.89 -1.54 -5.39
C SER A 197 -27.05 -2.75 -4.47
N SER A 198 -26.77 -3.95 -4.96
CA SER A 198 -26.82 -5.21 -4.21
C SER A 198 -25.69 -5.39 -3.18
N ARG A 199 -24.64 -4.55 -3.21
CA ARG A 199 -23.48 -4.66 -2.33
C ARG A 199 -22.90 -6.09 -2.27
N PRO A 200 -22.57 -6.71 -3.40
CA PRO A 200 -22.11 -8.09 -3.45
C PRO A 200 -20.85 -8.30 -2.64
N ILE A 201 -20.70 -9.51 -2.09
CA ILE A 201 -19.51 -9.89 -1.31
C ILE A 201 -18.33 -10.02 -2.27
N TRP A 202 -17.22 -9.36 -1.94
CA TRP A 202 -15.99 -9.46 -2.69
C TRP A 202 -15.14 -10.64 -2.23
N PHE A 203 -14.60 -11.38 -3.20
CA PHE A 203 -13.57 -12.39 -3.00
C PHE A 203 -12.39 -12.14 -3.96
N GLN A 204 -11.17 -12.29 -3.47
CA GLN A 204 -9.98 -12.26 -4.32
C GLN A 204 -9.92 -13.52 -5.20
N ASP A 205 -10.27 -14.66 -4.62
CA ASP A 205 -10.31 -15.99 -5.24
C ASP A 205 -11.38 -16.82 -4.53
N ILE A 206 -12.00 -17.76 -5.25
CA ILE A 206 -13.01 -18.70 -4.72
C ILE A 206 -12.45 -20.09 -4.43
N LYS A 207 -11.15 -20.34 -4.64
CA LYS A 207 -10.53 -21.62 -4.32
C LYS A 207 -10.76 -21.99 -2.85
N GLY A 208 -11.36 -23.17 -2.62
CA GLY A 208 -11.69 -23.65 -1.28
C GLY A 208 -12.85 -22.92 -0.58
N LYS A 209 -13.61 -22.08 -1.31
CA LYS A 209 -14.77 -21.33 -0.77
C LYS A 209 -16.08 -21.64 -1.49
N ALA A 210 -16.10 -22.63 -2.36
CA ALA A 210 -17.29 -23.00 -3.13
C ALA A 210 -18.51 -23.28 -2.23
N ASP A 211 -18.29 -23.92 -1.07
CA ASP A 211 -19.34 -24.24 -0.10
C ASP A 211 -19.92 -23.00 0.61
N GLN A 212 -19.27 -21.84 0.51
CA GLN A 212 -19.72 -20.57 1.06
C GLN A 212 -20.59 -19.78 0.09
N LEU A 213 -20.68 -20.21 -1.18
CA LEU A 213 -21.41 -19.53 -2.21
C LEU A 213 -22.85 -20.05 -2.25
N ASP A 214 -23.83 -19.15 -2.30
CA ASP A 214 -25.20 -19.48 -2.60
C ASP A 214 -25.28 -19.93 -4.08
N PRO A 215 -25.73 -21.17 -4.38
CA PRO A 215 -25.84 -21.66 -5.74
C PRO A 215 -26.75 -20.81 -6.65
N ASN A 216 -27.71 -20.10 -6.06
CA ASN A 216 -28.63 -19.20 -6.78
C ASN A 216 -28.11 -17.76 -6.87
N GLY A 217 -26.99 -17.45 -6.23
CA GLY A 217 -26.38 -16.13 -6.24
C GLY A 217 -25.66 -15.83 -7.56
N GLY A 218 -25.87 -14.65 -8.11
CA GLY A 218 -25.15 -14.18 -9.28
C GLY A 218 -23.67 -13.89 -8.97
N ILE A 219 -22.79 -14.24 -9.89
CA ILE A 219 -21.34 -14.08 -9.76
C ILE A 219 -20.80 -13.22 -10.91
N VAL A 220 -19.97 -12.23 -10.58
CA VAL A 220 -19.24 -11.44 -11.57
C VAL A 220 -17.73 -11.58 -11.33
N TYR A 221 -17.02 -12.21 -12.26
CA TYR A 221 -15.58 -12.24 -12.29
C TYR A 221 -15.03 -11.00 -12.99
N THR A 222 -13.96 -10.44 -12.44
CA THR A 222 -13.25 -9.28 -13.02
C THR A 222 -11.80 -9.63 -13.28
N GLY A 223 -11.21 -9.09 -14.36
CA GLY A 223 -9.80 -9.32 -14.65
C GLY A 223 -9.37 -8.90 -16.03
N ASN A 224 -8.27 -9.49 -16.49
CA ASN A 224 -7.78 -9.26 -17.85
C ASN A 224 -8.81 -9.73 -18.88
N ALA A 225 -9.21 -8.83 -19.79
CA ALA A 225 -10.26 -9.09 -20.76
C ALA A 225 -9.94 -10.27 -21.70
N ASP A 226 -8.67 -10.41 -22.12
CA ASP A 226 -8.26 -11.43 -23.08
C ASP A 226 -8.24 -12.83 -22.43
N ILE A 227 -7.85 -12.91 -21.15
CA ILE A 227 -7.88 -14.16 -20.37
C ILE A 227 -9.34 -14.54 -20.08
N LEU A 228 -10.13 -13.61 -19.53
CA LEU A 228 -11.52 -13.90 -19.17
C LEU A 228 -12.38 -14.28 -20.39
N LYS A 229 -12.11 -13.72 -21.56
CA LYS A 229 -12.82 -14.10 -22.78
C LYS A 229 -12.65 -15.58 -23.14
N GLN A 230 -11.48 -16.16 -22.85
CA GLN A 230 -11.18 -17.55 -23.17
C GLN A 230 -11.77 -18.55 -22.17
N VAL A 231 -11.90 -18.13 -20.88
CA VAL A 231 -12.29 -19.04 -19.81
C VAL A 231 -13.67 -18.77 -19.21
N CYS A 232 -14.37 -17.73 -19.67
CA CYS A 232 -15.67 -17.36 -19.16
C CYS A 232 -16.75 -18.40 -19.53
N PRO A 233 -17.38 -19.08 -18.57
CA PRO A 233 -18.46 -20.01 -18.84
C PRO A 233 -19.81 -19.31 -19.00
N GLY A 234 -19.91 -18.01 -18.73
CA GLY A 234 -21.14 -17.22 -18.76
C GLY A 234 -21.12 -16.12 -19.83
N ASP A 235 -21.75 -14.99 -19.51
CA ASP A 235 -21.76 -13.81 -20.42
C ASP A 235 -20.49 -12.99 -20.24
N PHE A 236 -19.65 -12.99 -21.27
CA PHE A 236 -18.42 -12.17 -21.29
C PHE A 236 -18.74 -10.76 -21.75
N GLY A 237 -18.21 -9.77 -21.03
CA GLY A 237 -18.24 -8.37 -21.41
C GLY A 237 -16.92 -7.67 -21.19
N LYS A 238 -16.67 -6.64 -22.01
CA LYS A 238 -15.56 -5.71 -21.82
C LYS A 238 -16.12 -4.32 -21.60
N ILE A 239 -15.75 -3.70 -20.49
CA ILE A 239 -16.10 -2.32 -20.18
C ILE A 239 -14.78 -1.56 -20.01
N LYS A 240 -14.53 -0.58 -20.88
CA LYS A 240 -13.22 0.09 -21.00
C LYS A 240 -12.11 -0.93 -21.25
N LYS A 241 -11.13 -1.05 -20.36
CA LYS A 241 -10.00 -2.01 -20.48
C LYS A 241 -10.19 -3.28 -19.63
N GLN A 242 -11.30 -3.37 -18.88
CA GLN A 242 -11.53 -4.46 -17.94
C GLN A 242 -12.47 -5.51 -18.55
N GLY A 243 -12.14 -6.79 -18.31
CA GLY A 243 -12.99 -7.92 -18.63
C GLY A 243 -13.91 -8.24 -17.47
N PHE A 244 -15.14 -8.64 -17.79
CA PHE A 244 -16.15 -9.12 -16.87
C PHE A 244 -16.75 -10.41 -17.40
N CYS A 245 -16.84 -11.42 -16.54
CA CYS A 245 -17.54 -12.66 -16.83
C CYS A 245 -18.71 -12.79 -15.85
N MET A 246 -19.91 -12.85 -16.35
CA MET A 246 -21.15 -12.83 -15.58
C MET A 246 -21.81 -14.21 -15.62
N ILE A 247 -22.08 -14.78 -14.45
CA ILE A 247 -22.69 -16.10 -14.29
C ILE A 247 -23.93 -15.94 -13.41
N GLY A 248 -25.10 -16.20 -13.96
CA GLY A 248 -26.38 -16.06 -13.27
C GLY A 248 -27.47 -16.92 -13.86
N SER A 249 -28.64 -16.92 -13.22
CA SER A 249 -29.86 -17.57 -13.69
C SER A 249 -30.55 -16.70 -14.73
N ARG A 250 -30.96 -17.28 -15.84
CA ARG A 250 -31.71 -16.60 -16.92
C ARG A 250 -33.21 -16.59 -16.64
#